data_a3f71842924070692ab99b58e614145a
#
_entry.id   a3f71842924070692ab99b58e614145a
#
_cell.length_a   1.000
_cell.length_b   1.000
_cell.length_c   1.000
_cell.angle_alpha   90.00
_cell.angle_beta   90.00
_cell.angle_gamma   90.00
#
_symmetry.space_group_name_H-M   'P 1'
#
loop_
_entity.id
_entity.type
_entity.pdbx_description
1 polymer ?
#
loop_
_entity_poly.entity_id
_entity_poly.type
_entity_poly.pdbx_seq_one_letter_code
_entity_poly.pdbx_strand_id
1 'polypeptide(L)'
;MTDTTRKDMVGCYGNKKMFTPNLDALAQEGIRYENAYTCQPVCGPARSAIFTGTFPHSNGMVTNGVPLGANVKTIGQRLTDNGIKCGYIGKWHLDGGDYFGLGCCPEGWDADYWYDMKCYLNELSENERVCSRQPNESFQPDFSEEFTYAHRCSDRAIRFLDQYKEEDFFLTVSYDEPHGPSLCPAPYNTMYRGFKFEPSAKFTDDLKNKPLMQQLWAGDKLT
;
A
#
# COMPACT_ATOMS: atom_id res chain seq x y z
N MET A 1 3.92 -3.44 4.19
CA MET A 1 2.48 -3.15 3.98
C MET A 1 2.16 -3.32 2.50
N THR A 2 0.90 -3.69 2.18
CA THR A 2 0.37 -3.67 0.80
C THR A 2 -0.92 -2.85 0.79
N ASP A 3 -1.20 -2.15 -0.31
CA ASP A 3 -2.43 -1.36 -0.42
C ASP A 3 -3.54 -2.19 -1.09
N THR A 4 -4.79 -2.04 -0.64
CA THR A 4 -5.98 -2.73 -1.17
C THR A 4 -5.95 -4.27 -1.19
N THR A 5 -4.99 -4.93 -0.57
CA THR A 5 -4.95 -6.40 -0.50
C THR A 5 -6.12 -6.92 0.35
N ARG A 6 -6.98 -7.72 -0.25
CA ARG A 6 -8.09 -8.36 0.45
C ARG A 6 -7.59 -9.59 1.22
N LYS A 7 -8.10 -9.79 2.44
CA LYS A 7 -7.78 -10.94 3.29
C LYS A 7 -7.99 -12.28 2.56
N ASP A 8 -9.07 -12.40 1.80
CA ASP A 8 -9.43 -13.61 1.06
C ASP A 8 -8.60 -13.85 -0.23
N MET A 9 -7.65 -12.95 -0.53
CA MET A 9 -6.65 -13.13 -1.60
C MET A 9 -5.28 -13.58 -1.08
N VAL A 10 -5.20 -14.06 0.16
CA VAL A 10 -3.96 -14.56 0.76
C VAL A 10 -4.15 -16.01 1.22
N GLY A 11 -3.21 -16.88 0.87
CA GLY A 11 -3.30 -18.33 1.10
C GLY A 11 -3.49 -18.71 2.56
N CYS A 12 -2.72 -18.10 3.46
CA CYS A 12 -2.77 -18.39 4.91
C CYS A 12 -4.12 -18.06 5.56
N TYR A 13 -4.98 -17.28 4.90
CA TYR A 13 -6.36 -17.05 5.33
C TYR A 13 -7.39 -18.02 4.71
N GLY A 14 -6.90 -19.11 4.11
CA GLY A 14 -7.74 -20.22 3.65
C GLY A 14 -8.00 -20.26 2.16
N ASN A 15 -7.53 -19.29 1.39
CA ASN A 15 -7.67 -19.31 -0.07
C ASN A 15 -6.57 -20.17 -0.72
N LYS A 16 -6.81 -21.47 -0.80
CA LYS A 16 -5.86 -22.43 -1.41
C LYS A 16 -5.61 -22.22 -2.91
N LYS A 17 -6.38 -21.35 -3.55
CA LYS A 17 -6.24 -21.05 -4.99
C LYS A 17 -5.23 -19.92 -5.23
N MET A 18 -4.91 -19.15 -4.20
CA MET A 18 -3.93 -18.07 -4.27
C MET A 18 -2.54 -18.58 -3.90
N PHE A 19 -1.57 -18.21 -4.71
CA PHE A 19 -0.17 -18.57 -4.51
C PHE A 19 0.58 -17.43 -3.81
N THR A 20 0.68 -17.50 -2.48
CA THR A 20 1.31 -16.48 -1.65
C THR A 20 2.33 -17.10 -0.67
N PRO A 21 3.34 -17.86 -1.19
CA PRO A 21 4.17 -18.72 -0.36
C PRO A 21 4.96 -17.98 0.73
N ASN A 22 5.46 -16.78 0.43
CA ASN A 22 6.24 -16.01 1.39
C ASN A 22 5.37 -15.44 2.53
N LEU A 23 4.14 -14.99 2.21
CA LEU A 23 3.18 -14.56 3.23
C LEU A 23 2.69 -15.75 4.07
N ASP A 24 2.52 -16.90 3.45
CA ASP A 24 2.08 -18.13 4.12
C ASP A 24 3.18 -18.64 5.07
N ALA A 25 4.45 -18.59 4.66
CA ALA A 25 5.59 -18.92 5.52
C ALA A 25 5.69 -17.95 6.70
N LEU A 26 5.61 -16.63 6.46
CA LEU A 26 5.61 -15.64 7.53
C LEU A 26 4.48 -15.87 8.54
N ALA A 27 3.30 -16.26 8.08
CA ALA A 27 2.16 -16.56 8.94
C ALA A 27 2.36 -17.84 9.77
N GLN A 28 3.15 -18.80 9.28
CA GLN A 28 3.51 -20.02 10.03
C GLN A 28 4.55 -19.76 11.11
N GLU A 29 5.49 -18.87 10.86
CA GLU A 29 6.57 -18.51 11.78
C GLU A 29 6.17 -17.45 12.80
N GLY A 30 5.14 -16.66 12.51
CA GLY A 30 4.72 -15.50 13.29
C GLY A 30 3.31 -15.63 13.88
N ILE A 31 2.72 -14.49 14.16
CA ILE A 31 1.34 -14.36 14.65
C ILE A 31 0.44 -13.84 13.55
N ARG A 32 -0.59 -14.61 13.22
CA ARG A 32 -1.61 -14.21 12.27
C ARG A 32 -2.87 -13.76 12.99
N TYR A 33 -3.30 -12.51 12.76
CA TYR A 33 -4.54 -11.99 13.31
C TYR A 33 -5.73 -12.36 12.41
N GLU A 34 -6.71 -13.07 12.97
CA GLU A 34 -7.93 -13.43 12.24
C GLU A 34 -8.87 -12.22 12.04
N ASN A 35 -8.88 -11.31 13.00
CA ASN A 35 -9.72 -10.13 13.00
C ASN A 35 -8.87 -8.90 13.31
N ALA A 36 -8.56 -8.14 12.30
CA ALA A 36 -7.94 -6.82 12.41
C ALA A 36 -8.87 -5.78 11.79
N TYR A 37 -9.06 -4.67 12.49
CA TYR A 37 -9.99 -3.62 12.09
C TYR A 37 -9.25 -2.31 11.88
N THR A 38 -9.61 -1.57 10.84
CA THR A 38 -9.19 -0.19 10.67
C THR A 38 -10.28 0.75 11.19
N CYS A 39 -9.87 1.89 11.73
CA CYS A 39 -10.80 2.93 12.19
C CYS A 39 -11.53 3.63 11.04
N GLN A 40 -10.95 3.63 9.83
CA GLN A 40 -11.56 4.15 8.61
C GLN A 40 -10.97 3.44 7.39
N PRO A 41 -11.81 2.81 6.53
CA PRO A 41 -11.34 2.00 5.40
C PRO A 41 -11.04 2.86 4.15
N VAL A 42 -10.23 3.90 4.33
CA VAL A 42 -9.74 4.81 3.27
C VAL A 42 -8.24 4.99 3.48
N CYS A 43 -7.47 5.02 2.41
CA CYS A 43 -6.00 4.92 2.45
C CYS A 43 -5.34 5.93 3.39
N GLY A 44 -5.54 7.23 3.17
CA GLY A 44 -4.93 8.28 3.97
C GLY A 44 -5.33 8.22 5.44
N PRO A 45 -6.62 8.24 5.78
CA PRO A 45 -7.09 8.09 7.16
C PRO A 45 -6.58 6.84 7.87
N ALA A 46 -6.60 5.67 7.21
CA ALA A 46 -6.06 4.44 7.78
C ALA A 46 -4.56 4.55 8.06
N ARG A 47 -3.79 5.09 7.10
CA ARG A 47 -2.34 5.33 7.24
C ARG A 47 -2.05 6.34 8.35
N SER A 48 -2.81 7.43 8.45
CA SER A 48 -2.66 8.40 9.53
C SER A 48 -2.81 7.75 10.91
N ALA A 49 -3.79 6.87 11.06
CA ALA A 49 -3.98 6.15 12.32
C ALA A 49 -2.84 5.17 12.62
N ILE A 50 -2.35 4.43 11.61
CA ILE A 50 -1.22 3.49 11.75
C ILE A 50 0.05 4.24 12.19
N PHE A 51 0.37 5.36 11.54
CA PHE A 51 1.64 6.06 11.78
C PHE A 51 1.61 7.05 12.94
N THR A 52 0.43 7.40 13.48
CA THR A 52 0.32 8.34 14.61
C THR A 52 -0.20 7.68 15.88
N GLY A 53 -0.87 6.53 15.79
CA GLY A 53 -1.59 5.89 16.90
C GLY A 53 -2.86 6.64 17.31
N THR A 54 -3.37 7.56 16.47
CA THR A 54 -4.55 8.38 16.77
C THR A 54 -5.65 8.21 15.72
N PHE A 55 -6.89 8.40 16.12
CA PHE A 55 -8.02 8.33 15.19
C PHE A 55 -7.98 9.50 14.19
N PRO A 56 -8.47 9.30 12.94
CA PRO A 56 -8.50 10.35 11.91
C PRO A 56 -9.20 11.64 12.35
N HIS A 57 -10.28 11.57 13.13
CA HIS A 57 -10.94 12.75 13.66
C HIS A 57 -10.09 13.52 14.68
N SER A 58 -9.10 12.86 15.31
CA SER A 58 -8.20 13.50 16.26
C SER A 58 -6.94 14.06 15.60
N ASN A 59 -6.47 13.43 14.51
CA ASN A 59 -5.30 13.88 13.77
C ASN A 59 -5.61 14.78 12.57
N GLY A 60 -6.91 14.96 12.26
CA GLY A 60 -7.41 15.83 11.21
C GLY A 60 -7.47 15.21 9.82
N MET A 61 -6.89 14.04 9.60
CA MET A 61 -6.84 13.39 8.30
C MET A 61 -8.07 12.50 8.07
N VAL A 62 -9.21 13.11 7.83
CA VAL A 62 -10.52 12.43 7.71
C VAL A 62 -10.85 11.94 6.30
N THR A 63 -10.07 12.32 5.31
CA THR A 63 -10.22 11.92 3.90
C THR A 63 -8.85 11.91 3.20
N ASN A 64 -8.78 11.33 2.01
CA ASN A 64 -7.61 11.41 1.14
C ASN A 64 -7.26 12.82 0.77
N GLY A 65 -6.49 13.42 0.30
CA GLY A 65 -6.30 14.81 -0.14
C GLY A 65 -6.13 15.84 0.99
N VAL A 66 -6.24 15.42 2.26
CA VAL A 66 -5.93 16.27 3.42
C VAL A 66 -4.61 15.79 4.00
N PRO A 67 -3.59 16.66 4.10
CA PRO A 67 -2.32 16.27 4.71
C PRO A 67 -2.46 16.02 6.22
N LEU A 68 -1.58 15.19 6.77
CA LEU A 68 -1.43 15.07 8.20
C LEU A 68 -0.98 16.41 8.80
N GLY A 69 -1.62 16.83 9.89
CA GLY A 69 -1.27 18.10 10.54
C GLY A 69 0.20 18.10 11.01
N ALA A 70 0.90 19.21 10.79
CA ALA A 70 2.31 19.36 11.16
C ALA A 70 2.57 19.22 12.69
N ASN A 71 1.53 19.41 13.50
CA ASN A 71 1.57 19.23 14.96
C ASN A 71 1.35 17.79 15.41
N VAL A 72 1.13 16.84 14.48
CA VAL A 72 0.88 15.43 14.80
C VAL A 72 2.14 14.62 14.52
N LYS A 73 2.81 14.18 15.57
CA LYS A 73 4.02 13.35 15.44
C LYS A 73 3.69 11.92 14.97
N THR A 74 4.43 11.48 13.98
CA THR A 74 4.42 10.08 13.51
C THR A 74 5.31 9.19 14.37
N ILE A 75 5.16 7.87 14.20
CA ILE A 75 6.06 6.89 14.84
C ILE A 75 7.51 7.10 14.38
N GLY A 76 7.75 7.48 13.12
CA GLY A 76 9.09 7.79 12.63
C GLY A 76 9.77 8.88 13.46
N GLN A 77 9.09 10.02 13.65
CA GLN A 77 9.62 11.12 14.50
C GLN A 77 9.87 10.66 15.94
N ARG A 78 8.93 9.89 16.53
CA ARG A 78 9.07 9.41 17.91
C ARG A 78 10.25 8.46 18.09
N LEU A 79 10.48 7.57 17.11
CA LEU A 79 11.59 6.63 17.15
C LEU A 79 12.93 7.33 16.87
N THR A 80 12.97 8.24 15.91
CA THR A 80 14.17 9.04 15.61
C THR A 80 14.57 9.94 16.79
N ASP A 81 13.61 10.54 17.49
CA ASP A 81 13.85 11.29 18.75
C ASP A 81 14.53 10.41 19.83
N ASN A 82 14.44 9.08 19.72
CA ASN A 82 15.05 8.11 20.61
C ASN A 82 16.27 7.38 20.00
N GLY A 83 16.82 7.90 18.90
CA GLY A 83 18.04 7.40 18.29
C GLY A 83 17.86 6.17 17.39
N ILE A 84 16.62 5.77 17.09
CA ILE A 84 16.35 4.64 16.19
C ILE A 84 16.40 5.12 14.73
N LYS A 85 17.14 4.40 13.91
CA LYS A 85 17.19 4.64 12.46
C LYS A 85 15.86 4.29 11.82
N CYS A 86 15.23 5.24 11.10
CA CYS A 86 13.90 5.04 10.50
C CYS A 86 13.95 5.17 8.98
N GLY A 87 13.64 4.10 8.24
CA GLY A 87 13.50 4.11 6.79
C GLY A 87 12.03 4.01 6.35
N TYR A 88 11.67 4.76 5.30
CA TYR A 88 10.35 4.65 4.67
C TYR A 88 10.47 4.51 3.16
N ILE A 89 9.96 3.41 2.63
CA ILE A 89 10.05 3.08 1.21
C ILE A 89 8.65 2.68 0.73
N GLY A 90 8.13 3.40 -0.26
CA GLY A 90 6.84 3.11 -0.85
C GLY A 90 5.79 4.18 -0.59
N LYS A 91 4.51 3.84 -0.81
CA LYS A 91 3.38 4.76 -0.72
C LYS A 91 3.26 5.40 0.67
N TRP A 92 3.31 6.74 0.71
CA TRP A 92 3.14 7.55 1.91
C TRP A 92 1.69 7.98 2.14
N HIS A 93 1.18 8.82 1.26
CA HIS A 93 -0.21 9.32 1.25
C HIS A 93 -0.63 10.10 2.50
N LEU A 94 0.30 10.80 3.16
CA LEU A 94 0.03 11.64 4.33
C LEU A 94 0.48 13.09 4.16
N ASP A 95 0.94 13.48 2.97
CA ASP A 95 1.54 14.79 2.67
C ASP A 95 0.61 15.73 1.87
N GLY A 96 -0.61 15.28 1.54
CA GLY A 96 -1.54 16.03 0.71
C GLY A 96 -1.23 15.99 -0.80
N GLY A 97 -0.17 15.29 -1.20
CA GLY A 97 0.17 15.05 -2.61
C GLY A 97 -0.70 13.99 -3.27
N ASP A 98 -1.86 13.70 -2.68
CA ASP A 98 -2.76 12.64 -3.08
C ASP A 98 -2.02 11.28 -3.15
N TYR A 99 -2.42 10.45 -4.05
CA TYR A 99 -1.85 9.14 -4.31
C TYR A 99 -0.35 9.16 -4.66
N PHE A 100 0.11 10.19 -5.37
CA PHE A 100 1.49 10.28 -5.87
C PHE A 100 2.51 10.67 -4.80
N GLY A 101 2.11 11.44 -3.80
CA GLY A 101 3.01 12.08 -2.87
C GLY A 101 3.72 13.30 -3.45
N LEU A 102 4.51 13.96 -2.64
CA LEU A 102 5.25 15.18 -3.00
C LEU A 102 6.72 14.91 -3.35
N GLY A 103 7.23 13.69 -3.09
CA GLY A 103 8.66 13.36 -3.27
C GLY A 103 9.55 13.98 -2.18
N CYS A 104 8.96 14.49 -1.12
CA CYS A 104 9.67 15.15 -0.02
C CYS A 104 9.66 14.25 1.23
N CYS A 105 10.84 13.93 1.74
CA CYS A 105 10.98 13.15 2.96
C CYS A 105 10.44 13.93 4.16
N PRO A 106 9.42 13.43 4.88
CA PRO A 106 8.96 14.06 6.10
C PRO A 106 9.96 13.89 7.25
N GLU A 107 9.88 14.75 8.23
CA GLU A 107 10.67 14.65 9.45
C GLU A 107 10.46 13.28 10.14
N GLY A 108 11.53 12.73 10.68
CA GLY A 108 11.55 11.43 11.36
C GLY A 108 11.81 10.23 10.45
N TRP A 109 12.09 10.46 9.18
CA TRP A 109 12.49 9.41 8.24
C TRP A 109 13.83 9.75 7.60
N ASP A 110 14.60 8.73 7.23
CA ASP A 110 15.90 8.90 6.57
C ASP A 110 15.71 9.31 5.11
N ALA A 111 16.25 10.46 4.74
CA ALA A 111 16.14 11.00 3.39
C ALA A 111 16.83 10.13 2.32
N ASP A 112 17.89 9.41 2.68
CA ASP A 112 18.61 8.51 1.76
C ASP A 112 17.77 7.26 1.41
N TYR A 113 16.78 6.94 2.26
CA TYR A 113 15.87 5.81 2.09
C TYR A 113 14.41 6.23 1.89
N TRP A 114 14.17 7.54 1.68
CA TRP A 114 12.84 7.99 1.29
C TRP A 114 12.56 7.67 -0.17
N TYR A 115 11.46 6.97 -0.42
CA TYR A 115 11.08 6.63 -1.79
C TYR A 115 9.57 6.49 -1.91
N ASP A 116 8.90 7.57 -2.29
CA ASP A 116 7.46 7.56 -2.60
C ASP A 116 7.20 7.40 -4.11
N MET A 117 5.94 7.40 -4.51
CA MET A 117 5.54 7.28 -5.91
C MET A 117 6.08 8.44 -6.77
N LYS A 118 6.21 9.64 -6.21
CA LYS A 118 6.76 10.79 -6.93
C LYS A 118 8.25 10.59 -7.23
N CYS A 119 9.01 10.01 -6.30
CA CYS A 119 10.39 9.63 -6.52
C CYS A 119 10.51 8.63 -7.68
N TYR A 120 9.67 7.58 -7.67
CA TYR A 120 9.61 6.60 -8.76
C TYR A 120 9.31 7.26 -10.10
N LEU A 121 8.28 8.12 -10.18
CA LEU A 121 7.92 8.79 -11.43
C LEU A 121 9.01 9.74 -11.94
N ASN A 122 9.80 10.32 -11.04
CA ASN A 122 10.92 11.18 -11.42
C ASN A 122 12.11 10.41 -12.01
N GLU A 123 12.24 9.12 -11.73
CA GLU A 123 13.25 8.24 -12.33
C GLU A 123 12.87 7.79 -13.75
N LEU A 124 11.60 7.93 -14.14
CA LEU A 124 11.07 7.47 -15.42
C LEU A 124 11.17 8.56 -16.50
N SER A 125 11.44 8.15 -17.74
CA SER A 125 11.23 8.98 -18.92
C SER A 125 9.74 9.33 -19.09
N GLU A 126 9.43 10.31 -19.95
CA GLU A 126 8.04 10.72 -20.20
C GLU A 126 7.18 9.55 -20.70
N ASN A 127 7.67 8.77 -21.64
CA ASN A 127 6.97 7.61 -22.16
C ASN A 127 6.74 6.55 -21.07
N GLU A 128 7.73 6.27 -20.25
CA GLU A 128 7.60 5.33 -19.13
C GLU A 128 6.60 5.80 -18.08
N ARG A 129 6.53 7.12 -17.81
CA ARG A 129 5.51 7.68 -16.90
C ARG A 129 4.10 7.43 -17.44
N VAL A 130 3.87 7.66 -18.72
CA VAL A 130 2.58 7.36 -19.37
C VAL A 130 2.28 5.87 -19.24
N CYS A 131 3.26 5.03 -19.60
CA CYS A 131 3.13 3.58 -19.48
C CYS A 131 2.82 3.13 -18.05
N SER A 132 3.49 3.67 -17.04
CA SER A 132 3.29 3.30 -15.63
C SER A 132 1.89 3.62 -15.10
N ARG A 133 1.09 4.40 -15.83
CA ARG A 133 -0.28 4.79 -15.46
C ARG A 133 -1.37 4.14 -16.31
N GLN A 134 -1.00 3.30 -17.26
CA GLN A 134 -1.96 2.59 -18.10
C GLN A 134 -2.45 1.31 -17.42
N PRO A 135 -3.72 0.93 -17.59
CA PRO A 135 -4.19 -0.38 -17.18
C PRO A 135 -3.42 -1.50 -17.90
N ASN A 136 -3.23 -2.64 -17.25
CA ASN A 136 -2.52 -3.80 -17.81
C ASN A 136 -3.00 -4.23 -19.21
N GLU A 137 -4.29 -4.05 -19.50
CA GLU A 137 -4.89 -4.38 -20.81
C GLU A 137 -4.31 -3.52 -21.96
N SER A 138 -3.80 -2.33 -21.64
CA SER A 138 -3.18 -1.41 -22.60
C SER A 138 -1.67 -1.58 -22.68
N PHE A 139 -1.10 -2.43 -21.83
CA PHE A 139 0.34 -2.65 -21.77
C PHE A 139 0.79 -3.68 -22.81
N GLN A 140 1.87 -3.37 -23.48
CA GLN A 140 2.64 -4.36 -24.23
C GLN A 140 3.20 -5.40 -23.26
N PRO A 141 3.21 -6.71 -23.60
CA PRO A 141 3.53 -7.77 -22.66
C PRO A 141 4.97 -7.83 -22.12
N ASP A 142 5.81 -6.87 -22.42
CA ASP A 142 7.27 -6.96 -22.27
C ASP A 142 7.91 -6.00 -21.26
N PHE A 143 7.17 -5.43 -20.30
CA PHE A 143 7.86 -4.69 -19.25
C PHE A 143 8.39 -5.66 -18.18
N SER A 144 9.62 -5.41 -17.73
CA SER A 144 10.31 -6.24 -16.75
C SER A 144 9.86 -5.94 -15.32
N GLU A 145 10.22 -6.83 -14.39
CA GLU A 145 9.97 -6.61 -12.96
C GLU A 145 10.62 -5.30 -12.47
N GLU A 146 11.84 -4.99 -12.94
CA GLU A 146 12.63 -3.82 -12.57
C GLU A 146 11.96 -2.50 -12.95
N PHE A 147 11.06 -2.53 -13.93
CA PHE A 147 10.24 -1.37 -14.26
C PHE A 147 9.24 -1.03 -13.17
N THR A 148 8.75 -2.03 -12.42
CA THR A 148 7.66 -1.84 -11.46
C THR A 148 8.09 -1.06 -10.22
N TYR A 149 7.14 -0.33 -9.64
CA TYR A 149 7.36 0.38 -8.38
C TYR A 149 7.68 -0.59 -7.24
N ALA A 150 6.96 -1.71 -7.16
CA ALA A 150 7.17 -2.73 -6.13
C ALA A 150 8.59 -3.31 -6.16
N HIS A 151 9.13 -3.63 -7.34
CA HIS A 151 10.51 -4.13 -7.46
C HIS A 151 11.52 -3.09 -6.94
N ARG A 152 11.39 -1.85 -7.37
CA ARG A 152 12.28 -0.77 -6.92
C ARG A 152 12.17 -0.48 -5.42
N CYS A 153 11.00 -0.64 -4.83
CA CYS A 153 10.83 -0.60 -3.37
C CYS A 153 11.57 -1.75 -2.69
N SER A 154 11.48 -2.96 -3.25
CA SER A 154 12.15 -4.15 -2.71
C SER A 154 13.67 -4.00 -2.72
N ASP A 155 14.25 -3.55 -3.83
CA ASP A 155 15.69 -3.32 -3.95
C ASP A 155 16.21 -2.30 -2.92
N ARG A 156 15.43 -1.24 -2.68
CA ARG A 156 15.80 -0.25 -1.66
C ARG A 156 15.69 -0.81 -0.24
N ALA A 157 14.67 -1.63 0.00
CA ALA A 157 14.49 -2.29 1.28
C ALA A 157 15.65 -3.26 1.56
N ILE A 158 16.08 -4.05 0.58
CA ILE A 158 17.22 -4.96 0.71
C ILE A 158 18.50 -4.16 1.03
N ARG A 159 18.77 -3.08 0.31
CA ARG A 159 19.93 -2.21 0.59
C ARG A 159 19.89 -1.62 2.00
N PHE A 160 18.71 -1.19 2.46
CA PHE A 160 18.56 -0.71 3.84
C PHE A 160 18.92 -1.81 4.86
N LEU A 161 18.37 -3.01 4.67
CA LEU A 161 18.63 -4.15 5.55
C LEU A 161 20.11 -4.55 5.55
N ASP A 162 20.75 -4.59 4.39
CA ASP A 162 22.19 -4.92 4.29
C ASP A 162 23.06 -3.91 5.04
N GLN A 163 22.66 -2.64 5.04
CA GLN A 163 23.39 -1.57 5.71
C GLN A 163 23.17 -1.55 7.21
N TYR A 164 21.95 -1.78 7.69
CA TYR A 164 21.54 -1.53 9.08
C TYR A 164 21.15 -2.79 9.87
N LYS A 165 21.33 -4.00 9.32
CA LYS A 165 20.92 -5.27 9.99
C LYS A 165 21.58 -5.52 11.35
N GLU A 166 22.69 -4.88 11.64
CA GLU A 166 23.40 -4.98 12.92
C GLU A 166 23.04 -3.84 13.92
N GLU A 167 22.12 -2.97 13.55
CA GLU A 167 21.69 -1.83 14.36
C GLU A 167 20.19 -1.94 14.68
N ASP A 168 19.74 -1.18 15.68
CA ASP A 168 18.31 -1.00 15.93
C ASP A 168 17.71 -0.10 14.87
N PHE A 169 16.75 -0.58 14.10
CA PHE A 169 16.09 0.18 13.07
C PHE A 169 14.57 -0.04 13.03
N PHE A 170 13.89 0.89 12.39
CA PHE A 170 12.49 0.76 12.01
C PHE A 170 12.35 1.00 10.49
N LEU A 171 12.02 -0.03 9.75
CA LEU A 171 11.81 0.05 8.30
C LEU A 171 10.33 -0.18 7.96
N THR A 172 9.75 0.75 7.23
CA THR A 172 8.45 0.55 6.58
C THR A 172 8.65 0.38 5.09
N VAL A 173 8.24 -0.76 4.55
CA VAL A 173 8.08 -0.98 3.11
C VAL A 173 6.59 -1.01 2.79
N SER A 174 6.14 -0.03 2.01
CA SER A 174 4.72 0.21 1.73
C SER A 174 4.44 0.08 0.24
N TYR A 175 4.21 -1.15 -0.21
CA TYR A 175 3.85 -1.43 -1.58
C TYR A 175 2.50 -0.80 -1.92
N ASP A 176 2.43 -0.15 -3.08
CA ASP A 176 1.17 0.37 -3.61
C ASP A 176 0.31 -0.75 -4.19
N GLU A 177 0.94 -1.74 -4.76
CA GLU A 177 0.25 -2.89 -5.35
C GLU A 177 -0.49 -3.73 -4.28
N PRO A 178 -1.65 -4.27 -4.64
CA PRO A 178 -2.34 -4.30 -5.93
C PRO A 178 -3.28 -3.13 -6.24
N HIS A 179 -3.08 -1.94 -5.67
CA HIS A 179 -3.83 -0.72 -6.03
C HIS A 179 -3.67 -0.43 -7.54
N GLY A 180 -4.73 0.12 -8.17
CA GLY A 180 -4.66 0.49 -9.58
C GLY A 180 -3.56 1.52 -9.91
N PRO A 181 -2.97 1.46 -11.09
CA PRO A 181 -3.36 0.73 -12.29
C PRO A 181 -2.98 -0.76 -12.33
N SER A 182 -2.49 -1.34 -11.27
CA SER A 182 -2.26 -2.79 -11.13
C SER A 182 -1.30 -3.38 -12.18
N LEU A 183 -0.17 -2.72 -12.38
CA LEU A 183 0.86 -3.21 -13.29
C LEU A 183 1.44 -4.53 -12.78
N CYS A 184 1.33 -5.58 -13.58
CA CYS A 184 1.79 -6.90 -13.23
C CYS A 184 2.73 -7.43 -14.33
N PRO A 185 4.03 -7.60 -14.07
CA PRO A 185 4.99 -8.08 -15.06
C PRO A 185 4.83 -9.58 -15.32
N ALA A 186 5.41 -10.05 -16.43
CA ALA A 186 5.54 -11.49 -16.65
C ALA A 186 6.50 -12.12 -15.62
N PRO A 187 6.28 -13.35 -15.16
CA PRO A 187 5.20 -14.28 -15.56
C PRO A 187 3.89 -14.09 -14.76
N TYR A 188 3.85 -13.21 -13.78
CA TYR A 188 2.74 -13.05 -12.82
C TYR A 188 1.45 -12.60 -13.51
N ASN A 189 1.53 -11.78 -14.54
CA ASN A 189 0.39 -11.28 -15.33
C ASN A 189 -0.43 -12.38 -16.01
N THR A 190 0.10 -13.58 -16.09
CA THR A 190 -0.59 -14.73 -16.70
C THR A 190 -0.91 -15.85 -15.71
N MET A 191 -0.40 -15.74 -14.46
CA MET A 191 -0.49 -16.80 -13.45
C MET A 191 -1.93 -17.26 -13.18
N TYR A 192 -2.90 -16.33 -13.24
CA TYR A 192 -4.31 -16.62 -12.99
C TYR A 192 -5.17 -16.53 -14.25
N ARG A 193 -4.58 -16.63 -15.45
CA ARG A 193 -5.33 -16.65 -16.71
C ARG A 193 -6.28 -17.85 -16.75
N GLY A 194 -7.56 -17.58 -17.03
CA GLY A 194 -8.60 -18.63 -17.02
C GLY A 194 -9.14 -18.98 -15.64
N PHE A 195 -8.61 -18.39 -14.57
CA PHE A 195 -9.15 -18.58 -13.25
C PHE A 195 -10.48 -17.83 -13.08
N LYS A 196 -11.52 -18.57 -12.66
CA LYS A 196 -12.82 -17.96 -12.34
C LYS A 196 -12.89 -17.67 -10.85
N PHE A 197 -13.02 -16.40 -10.51
CA PHE A 197 -13.28 -15.95 -9.15
C PHE A 197 -14.79 -16.03 -8.87
N GLU A 198 -15.15 -16.77 -7.83
CA GLU A 198 -16.54 -16.82 -7.39
C GLU A 198 -16.86 -15.51 -6.63
N PRO A 199 -17.91 -14.80 -7.02
CA PRO A 199 -18.35 -13.62 -6.27
C PRO A 199 -18.70 -14.02 -4.83
N SER A 200 -18.32 -13.19 -3.88
CA SER A 200 -18.76 -13.42 -2.48
C SER A 200 -20.28 -13.23 -2.37
N ALA A 201 -20.90 -13.84 -1.34
CA ALA A 201 -22.31 -13.65 -1.05
C ALA A 201 -22.72 -12.16 -0.84
N LYS A 202 -21.73 -11.30 -0.56
CA LYS A 202 -21.95 -9.86 -0.39
C LYS A 202 -21.97 -9.09 -1.72
N PHE A 203 -21.65 -9.73 -2.82
CA PHE A 203 -21.63 -9.09 -4.14
C PHE A 203 -23.02 -8.63 -4.59
N THR A 204 -24.06 -9.34 -4.16
CA THR A 204 -25.45 -9.04 -4.46
C THR A 204 -26.20 -8.39 -3.30
N ASP A 205 -25.46 -7.84 -2.30
CA ASP A 205 -26.08 -7.10 -1.18
C ASP A 205 -26.75 -5.82 -1.72
N ASP A 206 -28.04 -5.66 -1.48
CA ASP A 206 -28.81 -4.50 -1.92
C ASP A 206 -28.58 -3.23 -1.08
N LEU A 207 -27.73 -3.33 -0.08
CA LEU A 207 -27.34 -2.26 0.85
C LEU A 207 -28.48 -1.53 1.57
N LYS A 208 -29.77 -1.99 1.47
CA LYS A 208 -30.92 -1.30 2.07
C LYS A 208 -30.78 -1.04 3.57
N ASN A 209 -30.07 -1.94 4.27
CA ASN A 209 -29.83 -1.85 5.72
C ASN A 209 -28.43 -1.32 6.06
N LYS A 210 -27.76 -0.68 5.13
CA LYS A 210 -26.43 -0.10 5.33
C LYS A 210 -26.51 1.42 5.49
N PRO A 211 -25.47 2.05 6.05
CA PRO A 211 -25.40 3.50 6.12
C PRO A 211 -25.61 4.17 4.75
N LEU A 212 -26.28 5.31 4.74
CA LEU A 212 -26.59 6.06 3.50
C LEU A 212 -25.36 6.29 2.63
N MET A 213 -24.20 6.55 3.24
CA MET A 213 -22.95 6.76 2.50
C MET A 213 -22.57 5.54 1.64
N GLN A 214 -22.75 4.31 2.15
CA GLN A 214 -22.50 3.10 1.39
C GLN A 214 -23.47 2.93 0.23
N GLN A 215 -24.73 3.28 0.44
CA GLN A 215 -25.76 3.25 -0.61
C GLN A 215 -25.44 4.26 -1.71
N LEU A 216 -25.03 5.48 -1.35
CA LEU A 216 -24.66 6.54 -2.31
C LEU A 216 -23.39 6.17 -3.10
N TRP A 217 -22.43 5.54 -2.49
CA TRP A 217 -21.21 5.10 -3.19
C TRP A 217 -21.44 3.95 -4.17
N ALA A 218 -22.41 3.10 -3.90
CA ALA A 218 -22.78 2.05 -4.84
C ALA A 218 -23.49 2.62 -6.09
N GLY A 219 -24.14 3.80 -5.95
CA GLY A 219 -24.82 4.47 -7.06
C GLY A 219 -25.84 3.57 -7.76
N ASP A 220 -26.01 3.78 -9.06
CA ASP A 220 -26.95 3.02 -9.92
C ASP A 220 -26.56 1.54 -10.12
N LYS A 221 -25.47 1.09 -9.51
CA LYS A 221 -25.06 -0.32 -9.56
C LYS A 221 -25.92 -1.25 -8.72
N LEU A 222 -26.87 -0.69 -7.96
CA LEU A 222 -27.81 -1.42 -7.13
C LEU A 222 -29.18 -1.64 -7.79
N THR A 223 -29.36 -1.21 -9.03
CA THR A 223 -30.61 -1.42 -9.81
C THR A 223 -30.50 -2.57 -10.79
#